data_e81c399f0aa6215b0eeb60ae36551fab
#
_entry.id   e81c399f0aa6215b0eeb60ae36551fab
#
_cell.length_a   1.000
_cell.length_b   1.000
_cell.length_c   1.000
_cell.angle_alpha   90.00
_cell.angle_beta   90.00
_cell.angle_gamma   90.00
#
_symmetry.space_group_name_H-M   'P 1'
#
loop_
_entity.id
_entity.type
_entity.pdbx_description
1 polymer ?
#
loop_
_entity_poly.entity_id
_entity_poly.type
_entity_poly.pdbx_seq_one_letter_code
_entity_poly.pdbx_strand_id
1 'polypeptide(L)'
;MRTIDFLKMTAICVFGALVTTSCNDDDDDDKVQVPGVVQEAFSQKYAGVQHVEWEMEANGYLVAEFIKDSKEHDAWYMGDGTWMMTEVDHGRDLTALPQAVQDGYALTVYAQQQWTVDDIDEIQRKGYETIYKIEVEKAGQPDHDLYFDIAGTLFRDVQDQDDDRNEGLLPGQMPAEIQAYVDANYAGAMVVDFEKERNGYELDIRHGGKSIEIRFDSSYNWVQTSTDCKRDIPANILAAVNAAYPGKVIDDCDYIETAAGEAYYLIDLDNYDKDLKVTADGAITEVIDY
;
A
#
# COMPACT_ATOMS: atom_id res chain seq x y z
N MET A 1 -9.33 -9.78 26.95
CA MET A 1 -8.33 -10.80 27.35
C MET A 1 -8.56 -11.99 26.43
N ARG A 2 -8.15 -11.86 25.17
CA ARG A 2 -8.17 -12.92 24.18
C ARG A 2 -6.87 -13.71 24.37
N THR A 3 -7.00 -15.00 24.54
CA THR A 3 -5.88 -15.92 24.56
C THR A 3 -5.40 -16.05 23.12
N ILE A 4 -4.21 -15.56 22.88
CA ILE A 4 -3.45 -15.80 21.65
C ILE A 4 -3.20 -17.32 21.61
N ASP A 5 -3.83 -17.98 20.66
CA ASP A 5 -3.51 -19.37 20.35
C ASP A 5 -2.19 -19.41 19.57
N PHE A 6 -1.10 -19.37 20.33
CA PHE A 6 0.21 -19.80 19.87
C PHE A 6 0.16 -21.30 19.62
N LEU A 7 -0.30 -21.73 18.47
CA LEU A 7 -0.08 -23.10 18.01
C LEU A 7 -0.06 -23.19 16.48
N LYS A 8 0.91 -22.57 15.84
CA LYS A 8 1.48 -23.07 14.60
C LYS A 8 2.93 -23.45 14.88
N MET A 9 3.10 -24.48 15.69
CA MET A 9 4.41 -25.09 15.90
C MET A 9 4.60 -26.14 14.83
N THR A 10 5.27 -25.75 13.77
CA THR A 10 5.62 -26.59 12.64
C THR A 10 6.58 -27.68 13.08
N ALA A 11 6.14 -28.92 12.95
CA ALA A 11 7.01 -30.08 13.14
C ALA A 11 7.93 -30.20 11.91
N ILE A 12 9.20 -29.91 12.10
CA ILE A 12 10.26 -30.19 11.13
C ILE A 12 10.41 -31.71 11.01
N CYS A 13 9.96 -32.27 9.91
CA CYS A 13 10.32 -33.62 9.51
C CYS A 13 11.30 -33.58 8.34
N VAL A 14 12.55 -33.86 8.65
CA VAL A 14 13.61 -34.16 7.67
C VAL A 14 13.32 -35.54 7.05
N PHE A 15 13.07 -35.59 5.73
CA PHE A 15 13.21 -36.85 5.01
C PHE A 15 13.75 -36.65 3.59
N GLY A 16 14.84 -37.37 3.36
CA GLY A 16 15.57 -37.40 2.10
C GLY A 16 14.84 -38.21 1.04
N ALA A 17 15.19 -37.91 -0.20
CA ALA A 17 14.68 -38.52 -1.40
C ALA A 17 14.85 -40.03 -1.44
N LEU A 18 13.76 -40.75 -1.67
CA LEU A 18 13.76 -42.09 -2.29
C LEU A 18 12.42 -42.32 -2.98
N VAL A 19 12.47 -42.51 -4.28
CA VAL A 19 11.37 -42.94 -5.12
C VAL A 19 11.04 -44.43 -4.78
N THR A 20 9.87 -44.70 -4.26
CA THR A 20 9.23 -46.03 -4.41
C THR A 20 7.70 -45.86 -4.43
N THR A 21 7.13 -46.50 -5.41
CA THR A 21 5.69 -46.66 -5.65
C THR A 21 5.00 -47.44 -4.53
N SER A 22 3.72 -47.08 -4.33
CA SER A 22 2.62 -47.97 -3.96
C SER A 22 1.97 -47.83 -2.57
N CYS A 23 0.69 -47.60 -2.68
CA CYS A 23 -0.47 -48.00 -1.87
C CYS A 23 -0.93 -47.12 -0.69
N ASN A 24 -2.10 -46.57 -0.97
CA ASN A 24 -3.26 -46.33 -0.09
C ASN A 24 -3.00 -46.12 1.41
N ASP A 25 -3.26 -44.91 1.82
CA ASP A 25 -4.16 -44.64 2.94
C ASP A 25 -4.86 -43.29 2.68
N ASP A 26 -6.17 -43.31 2.87
CA ASP A 26 -7.07 -42.18 2.67
C ASP A 26 -6.86 -41.13 3.79
N ASP A 27 -6.05 -40.10 3.53
CA ASP A 27 -6.09 -38.77 4.11
C ASP A 27 -5.73 -37.82 2.96
N ASP A 28 -6.71 -37.61 2.08
CA ASP A 28 -6.68 -36.51 1.10
C ASP A 28 -6.92 -35.19 1.86
N ASP A 29 -5.93 -34.67 2.53
CA ASP A 29 -5.77 -33.25 2.73
C ASP A 29 -5.58 -32.64 1.34
N ASP A 30 -6.45 -31.72 0.96
CA ASP A 30 -6.54 -31.07 -0.37
C ASP A 30 -5.23 -30.36 -0.71
N LYS A 31 -4.22 -31.11 -1.15
CA LYS A 31 -2.95 -30.53 -1.63
C LYS A 31 -3.21 -29.77 -2.91
N VAL A 32 -3.00 -28.48 -2.86
CA VAL A 32 -3.11 -27.60 -4.02
C VAL A 32 -2.25 -28.13 -5.17
N GLN A 33 -2.85 -28.35 -6.34
CA GLN A 33 -2.11 -28.72 -7.55
C GLN A 33 -1.50 -27.49 -8.20
N VAL A 34 -0.22 -27.25 -7.93
CA VAL A 34 0.52 -26.12 -8.51
C VAL A 34 0.97 -26.47 -9.92
N PRO A 35 0.60 -25.67 -10.95
CA PRO A 35 1.09 -25.87 -12.32
C PRO A 35 2.61 -25.79 -12.39
N GLY A 36 3.22 -26.62 -13.25
CA GLY A 36 4.68 -26.64 -13.42
C GLY A 36 5.29 -25.29 -13.83
N VAL A 37 4.55 -24.49 -14.61
CA VAL A 37 4.97 -23.13 -15.01
C VAL A 37 5.06 -22.19 -13.80
N VAL A 38 4.17 -22.33 -12.81
CA VAL A 38 4.20 -21.54 -11.56
C VAL A 38 5.39 -21.95 -10.71
N GLN A 39 5.62 -23.28 -10.55
CA GLN A 39 6.78 -23.78 -9.81
C GLN A 39 8.11 -23.33 -10.46
N GLU A 40 8.17 -23.31 -11.78
CA GLU A 40 9.35 -22.81 -12.52
C GLU A 40 9.55 -21.30 -12.28
N ALA A 41 8.50 -20.50 -12.40
CA ALA A 41 8.55 -19.06 -12.13
C ALA A 41 8.99 -18.75 -10.69
N PHE A 42 8.43 -19.49 -9.72
CA PHE A 42 8.85 -19.39 -8.32
C PHE A 42 10.34 -19.73 -8.14
N SER A 43 10.78 -20.85 -8.68
CA SER A 43 12.18 -21.29 -8.55
C SER A 43 13.17 -20.33 -9.21
N GLN A 44 12.77 -19.65 -10.28
CA GLN A 44 13.59 -18.62 -10.94
C GLN A 44 13.69 -17.36 -10.08
N LYS A 45 12.59 -16.92 -9.47
CA LYS A 45 12.55 -15.69 -8.64
C LYS A 45 13.17 -15.91 -7.27
N TYR A 46 12.95 -17.06 -6.65
CA TYR A 46 13.38 -17.40 -5.29
C TYR A 46 14.33 -18.60 -5.28
N ALA A 47 15.41 -18.48 -6.06
CA ALA A 47 16.41 -19.51 -6.15
C ALA A 47 16.99 -19.89 -4.79
N GLY A 48 17.00 -21.21 -4.48
CA GLY A 48 17.56 -21.76 -3.25
C GLY A 48 16.57 -21.94 -2.11
N VAL A 49 15.33 -21.51 -2.24
CA VAL A 49 14.25 -21.85 -1.33
C VAL A 49 13.95 -23.35 -1.46
N GLN A 50 13.94 -24.09 -0.35
CA GLN A 50 13.78 -25.55 -0.36
C GLN A 50 12.43 -26.04 0.15
N HIS A 51 11.81 -25.24 1.02
CA HIS A 51 10.49 -25.56 1.59
C HIS A 51 9.55 -24.42 1.19
N VAL A 52 8.47 -24.78 0.53
CA VAL A 52 7.40 -23.88 0.14
C VAL A 52 6.06 -24.61 0.37
N GLU A 53 5.18 -23.94 1.05
CA GLU A 53 3.79 -24.36 1.17
C GLU A 53 3.00 -23.56 0.12
N TRP A 54 1.95 -24.21 -0.43
CA TRP A 54 1.16 -23.60 -1.49
C TRP A 54 -0.30 -23.61 -1.10
N GLU A 55 -0.91 -22.46 -1.21
CA GLU A 55 -2.35 -22.29 -1.06
C GLU A 55 -3.00 -21.79 -2.35
N MET A 56 -4.29 -22.02 -2.50
CA MET A 56 -5.09 -21.45 -3.58
C MET A 56 -6.13 -20.53 -2.97
N GLU A 57 -6.04 -19.27 -3.31
CA GLU A 57 -6.98 -18.26 -2.85
C GLU A 57 -8.31 -18.32 -3.61
N ALA A 58 -9.38 -17.80 -2.99
CA ALA A 58 -10.71 -17.80 -3.55
C ALA A 58 -10.83 -17.07 -4.89
N ASN A 59 -9.95 -16.10 -5.13
CA ASN A 59 -9.82 -15.34 -6.38
C ASN A 59 -9.02 -16.07 -7.48
N GLY A 60 -8.48 -17.28 -7.16
CA GLY A 60 -7.75 -18.14 -8.10
C GLY A 60 -6.24 -17.88 -8.19
N TYR A 61 -5.69 -17.03 -7.33
CA TYR A 61 -4.24 -16.91 -7.17
C TYR A 61 -3.66 -18.12 -6.43
N LEU A 62 -2.42 -18.44 -6.75
CA LEU A 62 -1.61 -19.41 -6.04
C LEU A 62 -0.62 -18.64 -5.17
N VAL A 63 -0.67 -18.88 -3.87
CA VAL A 63 0.22 -18.25 -2.89
C VAL A 63 1.28 -19.26 -2.47
N ALA A 64 2.53 -18.84 -2.54
CA ALA A 64 3.67 -19.57 -2.05
C ALA A 64 4.12 -18.97 -0.72
N GLU A 65 4.01 -19.73 0.37
CA GLU A 65 4.50 -19.36 1.69
C GLU A 65 5.86 -20.02 1.93
N PHE A 66 6.86 -19.23 2.28
CA PHE A 66 8.22 -19.73 2.46
C PHE A 66 9.07 -18.80 3.34
N ILE A 67 10.13 -19.36 3.89
CA ILE A 67 11.12 -18.59 4.65
C ILE A 67 12.35 -18.33 3.79
N LYS A 68 12.73 -17.07 3.67
CA LYS A 68 13.95 -16.64 3.01
C LYS A 68 14.61 -15.53 3.83
N ASP A 69 15.93 -15.62 4.01
CA ASP A 69 16.72 -14.68 4.82
C ASP A 69 16.18 -14.47 6.25
N SER A 70 15.60 -15.56 6.82
CA SER A 70 14.98 -15.61 8.16
C SER A 70 13.70 -14.77 8.30
N LYS A 71 13.05 -14.44 7.19
CA LYS A 71 11.76 -13.75 7.13
C LYS A 71 10.73 -14.63 6.46
N GLU A 72 9.48 -14.51 6.88
CA GLU A 72 8.34 -15.05 6.19
C GLU A 72 8.07 -14.28 4.90
N HIS A 73 7.68 -15.00 3.86
CA HIS A 73 7.35 -14.42 2.56
C HIS A 73 6.13 -15.12 2.02
N ASP A 74 5.20 -14.33 1.54
CA ASP A 74 4.07 -14.80 0.75
C ASP A 74 4.16 -14.24 -0.66
N ALA A 75 4.07 -15.12 -1.65
CA ALA A 75 4.22 -14.71 -3.04
C ALA A 75 3.06 -15.20 -3.90
N TRP A 76 2.32 -14.25 -4.48
CA TRP A 76 1.13 -14.48 -5.30
C TRP A 76 1.48 -14.66 -6.77
N TYR A 77 0.92 -15.71 -7.36
CA TYR A 77 1.09 -16.06 -8.75
C TYR A 77 -0.25 -16.29 -9.44
N MET A 78 -0.35 -15.87 -10.69
CA MET A 78 -1.41 -16.33 -11.58
C MET A 78 -1.13 -17.77 -12.05
N GLY A 79 -2.15 -18.51 -12.45
CA GLY A 79 -2.01 -19.90 -12.93
C GLY A 79 -1.11 -20.08 -14.16
N ASP A 80 -0.79 -19.00 -14.87
CA ASP A 80 0.15 -19.00 -16.01
C ASP A 80 1.63 -18.78 -15.61
N GLY A 81 1.91 -18.68 -14.29
CA GLY A 81 3.24 -18.42 -13.74
C GLY A 81 3.59 -16.94 -13.62
N THR A 82 2.67 -16.02 -13.93
CA THR A 82 2.91 -14.59 -13.72
C THR A 82 2.96 -14.30 -12.23
N TRP A 83 4.10 -13.81 -11.73
CA TRP A 83 4.23 -13.25 -10.40
C TRP A 83 3.50 -11.91 -10.32
N MET A 84 2.74 -11.73 -9.25
CA MET A 84 1.93 -10.52 -9.04
C MET A 84 2.41 -9.69 -7.85
N MET A 85 2.63 -10.34 -6.71
CA MET A 85 2.97 -9.66 -5.46
C MET A 85 3.87 -10.54 -4.59
N THR A 86 4.63 -9.94 -3.72
CA THR A 86 5.31 -10.61 -2.60
C THR A 86 5.21 -9.71 -1.39
N GLU A 87 4.78 -10.30 -0.32
CA GLU A 87 4.82 -9.75 1.02
C GLU A 87 6.02 -10.32 1.77
N VAL A 88 6.68 -9.48 2.54
CA VAL A 88 7.83 -9.86 3.35
C VAL A 88 7.59 -9.36 4.76
N ASP A 89 7.38 -10.27 5.69
CA ASP A 89 7.21 -9.97 7.10
C ASP A 89 8.53 -9.49 7.73
N HIS A 90 8.49 -8.31 8.34
CA HIS A 90 9.57 -7.71 9.11
C HIS A 90 9.30 -7.77 10.62
N GLY A 91 8.20 -8.38 11.05
CA GLY A 91 7.73 -8.37 12.43
C GLY A 91 7.56 -6.93 12.92
N ARG A 92 8.06 -6.63 14.10
CA ARG A 92 7.91 -5.30 14.73
C ARG A 92 9.13 -4.40 14.60
N ASP A 93 10.06 -4.74 13.70
CA ASP A 93 11.34 -4.05 13.61
C ASP A 93 11.30 -2.88 12.62
N LEU A 94 10.89 -1.70 13.09
CA LEU A 94 10.91 -0.47 12.32
C LEU A 94 12.28 -0.17 11.69
N THR A 95 13.38 -0.66 12.28
CA THR A 95 14.73 -0.39 11.74
C THR A 95 15.02 -1.17 10.47
N ALA A 96 14.20 -2.16 10.13
CA ALA A 96 14.28 -2.90 8.86
C ALA A 96 13.77 -2.07 7.67
N LEU A 97 12.98 -1.03 7.93
CA LEU A 97 12.39 -0.17 6.91
C LEU A 97 13.38 0.88 6.37
N PRO A 98 13.18 1.41 5.15
CA PRO A 98 13.89 2.58 4.66
C PRO A 98 13.78 3.76 5.63
N GLN A 99 14.85 4.56 5.74
CA GLN A 99 14.87 5.69 6.67
C GLN A 99 13.72 6.68 6.43
N ALA A 100 13.34 6.90 5.18
CA ALA A 100 12.23 7.78 4.84
C ALA A 100 10.89 7.30 5.43
N VAL A 101 10.63 5.97 5.39
CA VAL A 101 9.43 5.37 5.97
C VAL A 101 9.46 5.47 7.51
N GLN A 102 10.61 5.23 8.13
CA GLN A 102 10.78 5.44 9.58
C GLN A 102 10.49 6.89 9.99
N ASP A 103 11.00 7.84 9.20
CA ASP A 103 10.79 9.28 9.44
C ASP A 103 9.31 9.66 9.23
N GLY A 104 8.65 9.10 8.19
CA GLY A 104 7.23 9.29 7.93
C GLY A 104 6.36 8.75 9.06
N TYR A 105 6.61 7.52 9.50
CA TYR A 105 5.91 6.93 10.65
C TYR A 105 6.06 7.78 11.92
N ALA A 106 7.27 8.27 12.21
CA ALA A 106 7.52 9.09 13.40
C ALA A 106 6.73 10.40 13.43
N LEU A 107 6.25 10.89 12.27
CA LEU A 107 5.41 12.09 12.17
C LEU A 107 3.92 11.79 12.38
N THR A 108 3.50 10.52 12.36
CA THR A 108 2.09 10.14 12.55
C THR A 108 1.61 10.38 13.97
N VAL A 109 0.29 10.54 14.14
CA VAL A 109 -0.36 10.58 15.44
C VAL A 109 -0.15 9.29 16.23
N TYR A 110 0.00 8.16 15.54
CA TYR A 110 0.20 6.84 16.13
C TYR A 110 1.52 6.75 16.88
N ALA A 111 2.62 7.14 16.25
CA ALA A 111 3.93 7.21 16.90
C ALA A 111 3.95 8.21 18.06
N GLN A 112 3.33 9.38 17.91
CA GLN A 112 3.29 10.43 18.91
C GLN A 112 2.40 10.10 20.11
N GLN A 113 1.31 9.34 19.92
CA GLN A 113 0.39 8.92 20.96
C GLN A 113 0.68 7.54 21.55
N GLN A 114 1.86 6.99 21.28
CA GLN A 114 2.36 5.73 21.85
C GLN A 114 1.47 4.52 21.52
N TRP A 115 1.07 4.39 20.25
CA TRP A 115 0.59 3.12 19.73
C TRP A 115 1.76 2.13 19.62
N THR A 116 1.46 0.86 19.73
CA THR A 116 2.45 -0.22 19.58
C THR A 116 2.42 -0.69 18.12
N VAL A 117 3.56 -0.82 17.49
CA VAL A 117 3.67 -1.52 16.21
C VAL A 117 3.44 -3.00 16.46
N ASP A 118 2.47 -3.59 15.79
CA ASP A 118 2.16 -5.01 15.91
C ASP A 118 2.81 -5.82 14.79
N ASP A 119 2.75 -5.33 13.57
CA ASP A 119 3.41 -5.97 12.43
C ASP A 119 3.88 -4.96 11.37
N ILE A 120 4.78 -5.41 10.50
CA ILE A 120 5.35 -4.61 9.41
C ILE A 120 5.57 -5.48 8.19
N ASP A 121 4.93 -5.12 7.09
CA ASP A 121 5.08 -5.78 5.80
C ASP A 121 5.76 -4.88 4.76
N GLU A 122 6.69 -5.47 4.02
CA GLU A 122 7.17 -4.91 2.78
C GLU A 122 6.42 -5.56 1.61
N ILE A 123 5.66 -4.78 0.85
CA ILE A 123 4.78 -5.25 -0.21
C ILE A 123 5.35 -4.86 -1.56
N GLN A 124 5.93 -5.85 -2.26
CA GLN A 124 6.47 -5.74 -3.60
C GLN A 124 5.42 -6.16 -4.62
N ARG A 125 5.11 -5.32 -5.60
CA ARG A 125 4.03 -5.56 -6.58
C ARG A 125 4.51 -5.42 -8.01
N LYS A 126 3.97 -6.24 -8.92
CA LYS A 126 4.35 -6.20 -10.32
C LYS A 126 3.92 -4.91 -11.01
N GLY A 127 4.89 -4.10 -11.44
CA GLY A 127 4.63 -2.83 -12.14
C GLY A 127 4.27 -1.65 -11.24
N TYR A 128 4.28 -1.87 -9.93
CA TYR A 128 3.99 -0.86 -8.92
C TYR A 128 5.23 -0.57 -8.06
N GLU A 129 5.22 0.54 -7.38
CA GLU A 129 6.21 0.84 -6.35
C GLU A 129 6.06 -0.15 -5.18
N THR A 130 7.16 -0.45 -4.50
CA THR A 130 7.13 -1.14 -3.20
C THR A 130 6.50 -0.21 -2.16
N ILE A 131 5.57 -0.72 -1.38
CA ILE A 131 4.95 -0.02 -0.26
C ILE A 131 5.24 -0.75 1.04
N TYR A 132 5.03 -0.08 2.15
CA TYR A 132 5.25 -0.62 3.50
C TYR A 132 3.97 -0.45 4.31
N LYS A 133 3.42 -1.57 4.79
CA LYS A 133 2.32 -1.60 5.74
C LYS A 133 2.89 -1.60 7.15
N ILE A 134 2.39 -0.78 8.03
CA ILE A 134 2.69 -0.80 9.46
C ILE A 134 1.39 -0.93 10.21
N GLU A 135 1.18 -2.08 10.83
CA GLU A 135 0.05 -2.32 11.70
C GLU A 135 0.33 -1.75 13.08
N VAL A 136 -0.65 -1.04 13.63
CA VAL A 136 -0.52 -0.41 14.93
C VAL A 136 -1.71 -0.71 15.82
N GLU A 137 -1.43 -1.10 17.06
CA GLU A 137 -2.41 -1.44 18.07
C GLU A 137 -2.38 -0.51 19.28
N LYS A 138 -3.54 -0.30 19.91
CA LYS A 138 -3.64 0.39 21.20
C LYS A 138 -4.81 -0.15 22.01
N ALA A 139 -4.57 -0.53 23.25
CA ALA A 139 -5.59 -1.10 24.12
C ALA A 139 -6.87 -0.26 24.20
N GLY A 140 -7.99 -0.83 23.78
CA GLY A 140 -9.31 -0.21 23.79
C GLY A 140 -9.60 0.73 22.63
N GLN A 141 -8.75 0.74 21.62
CA GLN A 141 -8.95 1.37 20.32
C GLN A 141 -9.02 0.29 19.26
N PRO A 142 -9.63 0.54 18.10
CA PRO A 142 -9.46 -0.32 16.94
C PRO A 142 -8.01 -0.25 16.44
N ASP A 143 -7.51 -1.33 15.86
CA ASP A 143 -6.20 -1.39 15.25
C ASP A 143 -6.23 -0.71 13.88
N HIS A 144 -5.08 -0.24 13.40
CA HIS A 144 -4.97 0.50 12.15
C HIS A 144 -3.82 -0.02 11.29
N ASP A 145 -4.07 -0.11 9.99
CA ASP A 145 -3.09 -0.35 8.94
C ASP A 145 -2.66 0.96 8.30
N LEU A 146 -1.37 1.23 8.35
CA LEU A 146 -0.77 2.44 7.81
C LEU A 146 0.09 2.10 6.60
N TYR A 147 -0.24 2.62 5.43
CA TYR A 147 0.48 2.32 4.20
C TYR A 147 1.35 3.49 3.78
N PHE A 148 2.65 3.22 3.64
CA PHE A 148 3.66 4.20 3.26
C PHE A 148 4.26 3.85 1.91
N ASP A 149 4.52 4.87 1.11
CA ASP A 149 5.35 4.75 -0.07
C ASP A 149 6.85 4.76 0.29
N ILE A 150 7.73 4.50 -0.67
CA ILE A 150 9.20 4.45 -0.46
C ILE A 150 9.79 5.80 0.02
N ALA A 151 9.09 6.92 -0.19
CA ALA A 151 9.53 8.24 0.30
C ALA A 151 9.04 8.55 1.71
N GLY A 152 8.28 7.62 2.33
CA GLY A 152 7.73 7.76 3.66
C GLY A 152 6.48 8.63 3.72
N THR A 153 5.77 8.81 2.61
CA THR A 153 4.46 9.45 2.60
C THR A 153 3.44 8.42 3.07
N LEU A 154 2.67 8.74 4.11
CA LEU A 154 1.48 7.99 4.50
C LEU A 154 0.38 8.34 3.48
N PHE A 155 -0.01 7.38 2.65
CA PHE A 155 -1.04 7.61 1.63
C PHE A 155 -2.37 6.92 1.97
N ARG A 156 -2.36 5.96 2.90
CA ARG A 156 -3.56 5.23 3.30
C ARG A 156 -3.49 4.90 4.78
N ASP A 157 -4.58 5.17 5.49
CA ASP A 157 -4.78 4.84 6.92
C ASP A 157 -6.18 4.24 7.04
N VAL A 158 -6.26 2.94 7.33
CA VAL A 158 -7.52 2.23 7.45
C VAL A 158 -7.59 1.49 8.78
N GLN A 159 -8.79 1.43 9.34
CA GLN A 159 -9.04 0.59 10.49
C GLN A 159 -8.94 -0.86 10.07
N ASP A 160 -8.08 -1.63 10.73
CA ASP A 160 -7.97 -3.07 10.50
C ASP A 160 -9.31 -3.77 10.74
N GLN A 161 -9.67 -4.71 9.86
CA GLN A 161 -10.94 -5.43 9.87
C GLN A 161 -10.77 -6.94 10.09
N ASP A 162 -9.71 -7.36 10.78
CA ASP A 162 -9.40 -8.79 11.03
C ASP A 162 -9.20 -9.61 9.72
N ASP A 163 -8.90 -8.97 8.59
CA ASP A 163 -8.55 -9.66 7.35
C ASP A 163 -7.05 -9.51 7.09
N ASP A 164 -6.28 -10.43 7.63
CA ASP A 164 -4.80 -10.44 7.59
C ASP A 164 -4.22 -10.58 6.18
N ARG A 165 -5.07 -10.52 5.15
CA ARG A 165 -4.66 -10.76 3.77
C ARG A 165 -4.61 -9.46 3.00
N ASN A 166 -3.42 -9.13 2.51
CA ASN A 166 -3.20 -7.99 1.62
C ASN A 166 -3.73 -8.23 0.17
N GLU A 167 -4.75 -9.08 0.00
CA GLU A 167 -5.36 -9.37 -1.31
C GLU A 167 -5.87 -8.13 -2.03
N GLY A 168 -6.36 -7.14 -1.29
CA GLY A 168 -6.80 -5.85 -1.82
C GLY A 168 -5.68 -5.04 -2.47
N LEU A 169 -4.41 -5.39 -2.18
CA LEU A 169 -3.23 -4.73 -2.74
C LEU A 169 -2.68 -5.42 -3.99
N LEU A 170 -3.24 -6.56 -4.38
CA LEU A 170 -2.84 -7.23 -5.62
C LEU A 170 -3.01 -6.28 -6.81
N PRO A 171 -1.99 -6.14 -7.68
CA PRO A 171 -2.05 -5.23 -8.80
C PRO A 171 -3.30 -5.48 -9.64
N GLY A 172 -4.25 -4.53 -9.62
CA GLY A 172 -5.40 -4.52 -10.49
C GLY A 172 -4.97 -4.36 -11.95
N GLN A 173 -5.79 -4.83 -12.88
CA GLN A 173 -5.57 -4.47 -14.29
C GLN A 173 -6.08 -3.04 -14.50
N MET A 174 -5.13 -2.11 -14.57
CA MET A 174 -5.45 -0.73 -14.94
C MET A 174 -6.05 -0.70 -16.35
N PRO A 175 -7.21 -0.04 -16.55
CA PRO A 175 -7.79 0.15 -17.87
C PRO A 175 -6.80 0.82 -18.84
N ALA A 176 -6.83 0.39 -20.10
CA ALA A 176 -5.89 0.89 -21.11
C ALA A 176 -6.01 2.41 -21.32
N GLU A 177 -7.19 2.96 -21.12
CA GLU A 177 -7.47 4.40 -21.20
C GLU A 177 -6.75 5.18 -20.10
N ILE A 178 -6.78 4.66 -18.86
CA ILE A 178 -6.06 5.25 -17.73
C ILE A 178 -4.56 5.13 -17.93
N GLN A 179 -4.06 3.95 -18.33
CA GLN A 179 -2.65 3.76 -18.65
C GLN A 179 -2.16 4.74 -19.73
N ALA A 180 -2.96 4.92 -20.79
CA ALA A 180 -2.62 5.86 -21.86
C ALA A 180 -2.58 7.32 -21.36
N TYR A 181 -3.45 7.69 -20.42
CA TYR A 181 -3.43 9.00 -19.80
C TYR A 181 -2.12 9.21 -18.98
N VAL A 182 -1.74 8.20 -18.18
CA VAL A 182 -0.50 8.24 -17.39
C VAL A 182 0.72 8.35 -18.31
N ASP A 183 0.81 7.51 -19.35
CA ASP A 183 1.92 7.52 -20.29
C ASP A 183 2.07 8.87 -21.02
N ALA A 184 0.94 9.51 -21.32
CA ALA A 184 0.92 10.81 -22.02
C ALA A 184 1.28 12.00 -21.11
N ASN A 185 0.85 11.99 -19.84
CA ASN A 185 0.98 13.15 -18.95
C ASN A 185 2.08 12.98 -17.89
N TYR A 186 2.41 11.73 -17.52
CA TYR A 186 3.32 11.38 -16.43
C TYR A 186 4.32 10.30 -16.87
N ALA A 187 4.95 10.46 -18.01
CA ALA A 187 5.87 9.48 -18.54
C ALA A 187 6.97 9.10 -17.55
N GLY A 188 7.06 7.80 -17.23
CA GLY A 188 8.01 7.27 -16.25
C GLY A 188 7.56 7.39 -14.79
N ALA A 189 6.28 7.72 -14.54
CA ALA A 189 5.72 7.64 -13.21
C ALA A 189 5.72 6.20 -12.69
N MET A 190 5.90 6.05 -11.38
CA MET A 190 5.71 4.78 -10.68
C MET A 190 4.30 4.77 -10.09
N VAL A 191 3.56 3.70 -10.35
CA VAL A 191 2.24 3.49 -9.73
C VAL A 191 2.45 3.08 -8.28
N VAL A 192 1.81 3.79 -7.37
CA VAL A 192 1.78 3.48 -5.94
C VAL A 192 0.56 2.66 -5.63
N ASP A 193 -0.63 3.12 -6.05
CA ASP A 193 -1.87 2.39 -5.87
C ASP A 193 -2.86 2.66 -7.01
N PHE A 194 -3.83 1.75 -7.18
CA PHE A 194 -4.89 1.89 -8.14
C PHE A 194 -6.16 1.22 -7.62
N GLU A 195 -7.15 2.02 -7.35
CA GLU A 195 -8.40 1.55 -6.75
C GLU A 195 -9.62 1.89 -7.60
N LYS A 196 -10.65 1.05 -7.46
CA LYS A 196 -11.96 1.32 -8.02
C LYS A 196 -12.85 1.91 -6.95
N GLU A 197 -13.16 3.15 -7.11
CA GLU A 197 -14.07 3.89 -6.26
C GLU A 197 -15.54 3.71 -6.65
N ARG A 198 -16.49 4.17 -5.77
CA ARG A 198 -17.93 4.11 -6.02
C ARG A 198 -18.32 4.77 -7.34
N ASN A 199 -17.69 5.89 -7.69
CA ASN A 199 -18.05 6.74 -8.82
C ASN A 199 -16.97 6.84 -9.89
N GLY A 200 -15.92 6.00 -9.82
CA GLY A 200 -14.83 6.08 -10.77
C GLY A 200 -13.62 5.27 -10.33
N TYR A 201 -12.45 5.86 -10.52
CA TYR A 201 -11.15 5.24 -10.19
C TYR A 201 -10.23 6.28 -9.59
N GLU A 202 -9.43 5.85 -8.64
CA GLU A 202 -8.35 6.62 -8.04
C GLU A 202 -7.02 5.95 -8.39
N LEU A 203 -6.04 6.75 -8.69
CA LEU A 203 -4.70 6.31 -9.06
C LEU A 203 -3.67 7.18 -8.35
N ASP A 204 -2.87 6.55 -7.51
CA ASP A 204 -1.73 7.16 -6.86
C ASP A 204 -0.45 6.88 -7.63
N ILE A 205 0.27 7.93 -7.96
CA ILE A 205 1.55 7.81 -8.65
C ILE A 205 2.62 8.66 -7.97
N ARG A 206 3.86 8.25 -8.17
CA ARG A 206 5.02 9.07 -7.89
C ARG A 206 5.64 9.54 -9.20
N HIS A 207 5.75 10.84 -9.37
CA HIS A 207 6.37 11.43 -10.55
C HIS A 207 7.15 12.72 -10.22
N GLY A 208 8.39 12.80 -10.68
CA GLY A 208 9.23 13.96 -10.43
C GLY A 208 9.55 14.23 -8.94
N GLY A 209 9.50 13.19 -8.09
CA GLY A 209 9.70 13.31 -6.64
C GLY A 209 8.48 13.79 -5.86
N LYS A 210 7.32 13.86 -6.49
CA LYS A 210 6.04 14.25 -5.88
C LYS A 210 5.09 13.06 -5.83
N SER A 211 4.24 13.01 -4.80
CA SER A 211 3.06 12.17 -4.74
C SER A 211 1.93 12.88 -5.49
N ILE A 212 1.21 12.13 -6.31
CA ILE A 212 0.14 12.65 -7.16
C ILE A 212 -1.01 11.66 -7.13
N GLU A 213 -2.17 12.11 -6.70
CA GLU A 213 -3.43 11.39 -6.79
C GLU A 213 -4.18 11.86 -8.05
N ILE A 214 -4.70 10.93 -8.83
CA ILE A 214 -5.45 11.22 -10.07
C ILE A 214 -6.78 10.50 -10.02
N ARG A 215 -7.86 11.25 -10.13
CA ARG A 215 -9.22 10.71 -10.15
C ARG A 215 -9.80 10.68 -11.56
N PHE A 216 -10.45 9.56 -11.88
CA PHE A 216 -11.15 9.33 -13.13
C PHE A 216 -12.63 9.00 -12.85
N ASP A 217 -13.51 9.39 -13.75
CA ASP A 217 -14.91 8.95 -13.70
C ASP A 217 -15.07 7.48 -14.13
N SER A 218 -16.29 6.94 -14.01
CA SER A 218 -16.60 5.55 -14.41
C SER A 218 -16.41 5.27 -15.90
N SER A 219 -16.21 6.29 -16.73
CA SER A 219 -15.92 6.20 -18.16
C SER A 219 -14.44 6.45 -18.47
N TYR A 220 -13.58 6.43 -17.45
CA TYR A 220 -12.13 6.65 -17.53
C TYR A 220 -11.71 8.07 -17.96
N ASN A 221 -12.61 9.05 -17.90
CA ASN A 221 -12.23 10.44 -18.14
C ASN A 221 -11.57 11.02 -16.88
N TRP A 222 -10.49 11.75 -17.09
CA TRP A 222 -9.85 12.49 -16.02
C TRP A 222 -10.81 13.53 -15.39
N VAL A 223 -10.85 13.56 -14.07
CA VAL A 223 -11.71 14.46 -13.27
C VAL A 223 -10.88 15.45 -12.50
N GLN A 224 -9.85 14.97 -11.79
CA GLN A 224 -9.04 15.78 -10.89
C GLN A 224 -7.63 15.20 -10.78
N THR A 225 -6.68 16.07 -10.51
CA THR A 225 -5.34 15.72 -10.01
C THR A 225 -5.08 16.50 -8.73
N SER A 226 -4.61 15.81 -7.70
CA SER A 226 -4.04 16.38 -6.48
C SER A 226 -2.55 16.13 -6.48
N THR A 227 -1.76 17.16 -6.22
CA THR A 227 -0.29 17.07 -6.16
C THR A 227 0.20 17.58 -4.83
N ASP A 228 0.83 16.73 -4.03
CA ASP A 228 1.47 17.15 -2.78
C ASP A 228 2.43 18.33 -3.02
N CYS A 229 2.18 19.40 -2.33
CA CYS A 229 2.97 20.63 -2.39
C CYS A 229 3.38 21.15 -1.00
N LYS A 230 3.18 20.37 0.07
CA LYS A 230 3.49 20.79 1.45
C LYS A 230 4.92 21.32 1.62
N ARG A 231 5.88 20.75 0.89
CA ARG A 231 7.29 21.17 0.95
C ARG A 231 7.62 22.36 0.05
N ASP A 232 6.72 22.68 -0.89
CA ASP A 232 6.94 23.65 -1.97
C ASP A 232 5.81 24.69 -2.06
N ILE A 233 5.15 25.03 -0.95
CA ILE A 233 4.04 26.00 -0.92
C ILE A 233 4.55 27.35 -1.45
N PRO A 234 3.90 27.96 -2.48
CA PRO A 234 4.30 29.27 -2.98
C PRO A 234 4.26 30.34 -1.88
N ALA A 235 5.26 31.22 -1.88
CA ALA A 235 5.44 32.21 -0.81
C ALA A 235 4.24 33.16 -0.62
N ASN A 236 3.50 33.48 -1.69
CA ASN A 236 2.30 34.32 -1.61
C ASN A 236 1.14 33.55 -0.96
N ILE A 237 0.99 32.25 -1.22
CA ILE A 237 -0.01 31.39 -0.60
C ILE A 237 0.28 31.24 0.89
N LEU A 238 1.52 30.88 1.24
CA LEU A 238 1.97 30.81 2.62
C LEU A 238 1.74 32.13 3.38
N ALA A 239 2.03 33.26 2.75
CA ALA A 239 1.80 34.58 3.35
C ALA A 239 0.31 34.88 3.57
N ALA A 240 -0.55 34.51 2.61
CA ALA A 240 -2.00 34.70 2.72
C ALA A 240 -2.59 33.87 3.87
N VAL A 241 -2.21 32.58 3.97
CA VAL A 241 -2.66 31.69 5.05
C VAL A 241 -2.18 32.19 6.40
N ASN A 242 -0.90 32.52 6.56
CA ASN A 242 -0.35 33.02 7.81
C ASN A 242 -1.00 34.36 8.27
N ALA A 243 -1.42 35.21 7.31
CA ALA A 243 -2.11 36.45 7.62
C ALA A 243 -3.55 36.21 8.09
N ALA A 244 -4.25 35.25 7.48
CA ALA A 244 -5.64 34.94 7.83
C ALA A 244 -5.75 34.07 9.08
N TYR A 245 -4.79 33.14 9.30
CA TYR A 245 -4.79 32.18 10.42
C TYR A 245 -3.47 32.27 11.23
N PRO A 246 -3.22 33.37 11.92
CA PRO A 246 -1.96 33.60 12.62
C PRO A 246 -1.72 32.57 13.73
N GLY A 247 -0.57 31.89 13.68
CA GLY A 247 -0.14 30.90 14.66
C GLY A 247 -0.66 29.48 14.41
N LYS A 248 -1.43 29.26 13.35
CA LYS A 248 -1.74 27.90 12.87
C LYS A 248 -0.57 27.33 12.09
N VAL A 249 -0.39 26.03 12.16
CA VAL A 249 0.59 25.28 11.37
C VAL A 249 -0.13 24.63 10.20
N ILE A 250 0.46 24.65 9.03
CA ILE A 250 -0.04 23.92 7.87
C ILE A 250 0.33 22.44 8.08
N ASP A 251 -0.68 21.61 8.18
CA ASP A 251 -0.52 20.18 8.33
C ASP A 251 -0.40 19.49 6.98
N ASP A 252 -1.20 19.90 5.99
CA ASP A 252 -1.09 19.41 4.62
C ASP A 252 -1.33 20.49 3.57
N CYS A 253 -0.88 20.26 2.33
CA CYS A 253 -1.07 21.15 1.20
C CYS A 253 -1.01 20.41 -0.11
N ASP A 254 -2.14 20.40 -0.82
CA ASP A 254 -2.27 19.87 -2.16
C ASP A 254 -2.54 20.95 -3.19
N TYR A 255 -1.92 20.83 -4.36
CA TYR A 255 -2.30 21.60 -5.53
C TYR A 255 -3.29 20.81 -6.37
N ILE A 256 -4.52 21.30 -6.45
CA ILE A 256 -5.64 20.67 -7.12
C ILE A 256 -5.84 21.27 -8.50
N GLU A 257 -5.96 20.41 -9.52
CA GLU A 257 -6.39 20.74 -10.88
C GLU A 257 -7.62 19.90 -11.25
N THR A 258 -8.64 20.51 -11.84
CA THR A 258 -9.89 19.81 -12.19
C THR A 258 -10.20 19.88 -13.68
N ALA A 259 -10.95 18.89 -14.19
CA ALA A 259 -11.44 18.89 -15.57
C ALA A 259 -12.38 20.08 -15.89
N ALA A 260 -12.95 20.74 -14.88
CA ALA A 260 -13.73 21.96 -15.02
C ALA A 260 -12.85 23.20 -15.27
N GLY A 261 -11.51 23.06 -15.20
CA GLY A 261 -10.55 24.14 -15.40
C GLY A 261 -10.29 24.97 -14.13
N GLU A 262 -10.69 24.49 -12.97
CA GLU A 262 -10.31 25.11 -11.70
C GLU A 262 -8.90 24.63 -11.29
N ALA A 263 -8.13 25.55 -10.69
CA ALA A 263 -6.86 25.22 -10.04
C ALA A 263 -6.74 26.02 -8.75
N TYR A 264 -6.38 25.33 -7.64
CA TYR A 264 -6.28 25.94 -6.32
C TYR A 264 -5.39 25.08 -5.40
N TYR A 265 -5.01 25.66 -4.27
CA TYR A 265 -4.36 24.94 -3.18
C TYR A 265 -5.42 24.53 -2.16
N LEU A 266 -5.44 23.28 -1.79
CA LEU A 266 -6.19 22.76 -0.66
C LEU A 266 -5.21 22.64 0.50
N ILE A 267 -5.51 23.30 1.62
CA ILE A 267 -4.58 23.41 2.75
C ILE A 267 -5.29 22.99 4.02
N ASP A 268 -4.77 22.00 4.68
CA ASP A 268 -5.16 21.61 6.03
C ASP A 268 -4.31 22.34 7.08
N LEU A 269 -4.96 22.72 8.18
CA LEU A 269 -4.32 23.41 9.31
C LEU A 269 -4.43 22.58 10.58
N ASP A 270 -3.32 22.38 11.24
CA ASP A 270 -3.28 21.65 12.52
C ASP A 270 -4.33 22.16 13.52
N ASN A 271 -5.13 21.23 14.06
CA ASN A 271 -6.25 21.50 14.97
C ASN A 271 -7.25 22.54 14.42
N TYR A 272 -7.68 22.36 13.17
CA TYR A 272 -8.72 23.16 12.55
C TYR A 272 -9.67 22.26 11.75
N ASP A 273 -10.99 22.38 11.95
CA ASP A 273 -11.99 21.44 11.44
C ASP A 273 -12.40 21.68 9.98
N LYS A 274 -11.63 22.47 9.21
CA LYS A 274 -11.95 22.81 7.83
C LYS A 274 -10.71 23.00 7.02
N ASP A 275 -10.77 22.57 5.77
CA ASP A 275 -9.75 22.87 4.80
C ASP A 275 -9.89 24.27 4.22
N LEU A 276 -8.79 24.79 3.72
CA LEU A 276 -8.73 26.07 3.06
C LEU A 276 -8.53 25.86 1.57
N LYS A 277 -9.52 26.23 0.76
CA LYS A 277 -9.37 26.43 -0.68
C LYS A 277 -8.73 27.79 -0.93
N VAL A 278 -7.50 27.79 -1.42
CA VAL A 278 -6.71 29.03 -1.68
C VAL A 278 -6.40 29.14 -3.16
N THR A 279 -6.88 30.20 -3.79
CA THR A 279 -6.61 30.46 -5.20
C THR A 279 -5.18 30.97 -5.42
N ALA A 280 -4.67 30.93 -6.66
CA ALA A 280 -3.30 31.33 -6.97
C ALA A 280 -2.97 32.78 -6.60
N ASP A 281 -3.97 33.67 -6.51
CA ASP A 281 -3.85 35.06 -6.05
C ASP A 281 -3.95 35.21 -4.52
N GLY A 282 -4.13 34.11 -3.79
CA GLY A 282 -4.18 34.10 -2.33
C GLY A 282 -5.57 34.33 -1.71
N ALA A 283 -6.64 34.33 -2.50
CA ALA A 283 -7.99 34.40 -1.93
C ALA A 283 -8.36 33.08 -1.25
N ILE A 284 -8.84 33.16 0.00
CA ILE A 284 -9.12 31.99 0.86
C ILE A 284 -10.61 31.80 1.02
N THR A 285 -11.05 30.56 0.90
CA THR A 285 -12.42 30.11 1.24
C THR A 285 -12.31 28.85 2.11
N GLU A 286 -13.01 28.83 3.23
CA GLU A 286 -13.11 27.60 4.04
C GLU A 286 -14.02 26.61 3.33
N VAL A 287 -13.62 25.36 3.26
CA VAL A 287 -14.41 24.23 2.76
C VAL A 287 -14.53 23.18 3.86
N ILE A 288 -15.61 22.42 3.82
CA ILE A 288 -15.79 21.29 4.75
C ILE A 288 -15.15 20.10 4.07
N ASP A 289 -14.29 19.41 4.79
CA ASP A 289 -13.80 18.10 4.40
C ASP A 289 -14.99 17.12 4.31
N TYR A 290 -15.09 16.32 3.22
CA TYR A 290 -16.14 15.33 2.98
C TYR A 290 -15.55 13.93 2.89
#